data_6c661194b40d7476abac69c6845d629c
#
_entry.id   6c661194b40d7476abac69c6845d629c
#
_cell.length_a   1.000
_cell.length_b   1.000
_cell.length_c   1.000
_cell.angle_alpha   90.00
_cell.angle_beta   90.00
_cell.angle_gamma   90.00
#
_symmetry.space_group_name_H-M   'P 1'
#
loop_
_entity.id
_entity.type
_entity.pdbx_description
1 polymer ?
#
loop_
_entity_poly.entity_id
_entity_poly.type
_entity_poly.pdbx_seq_one_letter_code
_entity_poly.pdbx_strand_id
1 'polypeptide(L)'
;MTENKRILIYGDSNSWGYLDDGNGERFQYRWPIEMANYLSNIFSVDLIEECLPARTTNLSDPVLGSSFNGELTLEAILLSHQPIDHVLIMLGTNDLKAHFDRNINDIVNAIIGLAKITRSTPAGRGGWFSDDVPDVSIICPLAIGQRANDPSWDRAEEWSGAYEKSLLLAHTLQKACNLAGI
;
A
#
# COMPACT_ATOMS: atom_id res chain seq x y z
N MET A 1 -5.95 12.78 29.16
CA MET A 1 -5.54 11.55 28.44
C MET A 1 -5.32 11.94 26.99
N THR A 2 -4.17 11.68 26.45
CA THR A 2 -3.91 11.88 25.01
C THR A 2 -4.80 10.94 24.22
N GLU A 3 -5.44 11.44 23.17
CA GLU A 3 -6.28 10.64 22.27
C GLU A 3 -5.45 9.51 21.66
N ASN A 4 -5.98 8.28 21.64
CA ASN A 4 -5.32 7.14 20.98
C ASN A 4 -5.84 7.01 19.56
N LYS A 5 -4.93 7.02 18.58
CA LYS A 5 -5.25 6.83 17.16
C LYS A 5 -4.72 5.48 16.68
N ARG A 6 -5.61 4.67 16.15
CA ARG A 6 -5.29 3.38 15.57
C ARG A 6 -5.11 3.53 14.06
N ILE A 7 -3.87 3.33 13.59
CA ILE A 7 -3.47 3.59 12.20
C ILE A 7 -3.03 2.28 11.57
N LEU A 8 -3.70 1.89 10.48
CA LEU A 8 -3.36 0.70 9.70
C LEU A 8 -2.61 1.10 8.44
N ILE A 9 -1.45 0.48 8.24
CA ILE A 9 -0.66 0.60 7.01
C ILE A 9 -0.94 -0.61 6.13
N TYR A 10 -1.50 -0.38 4.95
CA TYR A 10 -1.72 -1.41 3.96
C TYR A 10 -0.75 -1.24 2.80
N GLY A 11 0.26 -2.12 2.73
CA GLY A 11 1.40 -1.91 1.86
C GLY A 11 2.07 -3.19 1.34
N ASP A 12 3.16 -2.97 0.61
CA ASP A 12 4.04 -4.00 0.06
C ASP A 12 5.41 -4.02 0.77
N SER A 13 6.45 -4.51 0.07
CA SER A 13 7.84 -4.56 0.56
C SER A 13 8.40 -3.21 0.97
N ASN A 14 7.99 -2.11 0.33
CA ASN A 14 8.45 -0.77 0.66
C ASN A 14 7.98 -0.32 2.05
N SER A 15 6.79 -0.75 2.46
CA SER A 15 6.25 -0.48 3.79
C SER A 15 6.68 -1.53 4.80
N TRP A 16 6.83 -2.78 4.37
CA TRP A 16 7.31 -3.87 5.22
C TRP A 16 8.75 -3.65 5.69
N GLY A 17 9.56 -2.89 4.92
CA GLY A 17 10.97 -2.66 5.20
C GLY A 17 11.86 -3.79 4.69
N TYR A 18 11.62 -4.24 3.46
CA TYR A 18 12.41 -5.29 2.82
C TYR A 18 13.86 -4.86 2.62
N LEU A 19 14.79 -5.72 3.02
CA LEU A 19 16.23 -5.59 2.80
C LEU A 19 16.66 -6.58 1.72
N ASP A 20 17.38 -6.10 0.73
CA ASP A 20 17.85 -6.90 -0.42
C ASP A 20 19.19 -7.63 -0.12
N ASP A 21 19.43 -7.96 1.15
CA ASP A 21 20.65 -8.65 1.61
C ASP A 21 20.47 -10.16 1.77
N GLY A 22 19.26 -10.68 1.50
CA GLY A 22 18.93 -12.10 1.56
C GLY A 22 18.75 -12.70 2.96
N ASN A 23 18.83 -11.89 4.02
CA ASN A 23 18.73 -12.38 5.41
C ASN A 23 17.29 -12.50 5.91
N GLY A 24 16.30 -11.99 5.16
CA GLY A 24 14.90 -12.01 5.56
C GLY A 24 14.55 -11.08 6.72
N GLU A 25 15.48 -10.22 7.13
CA GLU A 25 15.27 -9.22 8.15
C GLU A 25 14.50 -8.02 7.58
N ARG A 26 13.83 -7.30 8.48
CA ARG A 26 13.13 -6.05 8.16
C ARG A 26 13.99 -4.85 8.54
N PHE A 27 13.95 -3.81 7.68
CA PHE A 27 14.59 -2.53 8.02
C PHE A 27 13.95 -1.95 9.30
N GLN A 28 14.74 -1.74 10.32
CA GLN A 28 14.25 -1.33 11.64
C GLN A 28 13.62 0.07 11.61
N TYR A 29 14.18 1.00 10.84
CA TYR A 29 13.73 2.39 10.71
C TYR A 29 12.84 2.61 9.48
N ARG A 30 11.98 1.62 9.14
CA ARG A 30 11.04 1.74 8.04
C ARG A 30 10.04 2.85 8.28
N TRP A 31 9.55 3.45 7.20
CA TRP A 31 8.73 4.65 7.26
C TRP A 31 7.48 4.55 8.16
N PRO A 32 6.77 3.41 8.29
CA PRO A 32 5.63 3.32 9.18
C PRO A 32 6.01 3.53 10.65
N ILE A 33 7.17 2.97 11.07
CA ILE A 33 7.70 3.16 12.44
C ILE A 33 8.12 4.61 12.67
N GLU A 34 8.85 5.21 11.73
CA GLU A 34 9.30 6.60 11.85
C GLU A 34 8.10 7.57 11.87
N MET A 35 7.08 7.31 11.06
CA MET A 35 5.83 8.07 11.08
C MET A 35 5.15 7.96 12.46
N ALA A 36 5.00 6.75 12.99
CA ALA A 36 4.37 6.54 14.30
C ALA A 36 5.16 7.23 15.42
N ASN A 37 6.49 7.15 15.40
CA ASN A 37 7.36 7.85 16.34
C ASN A 37 7.17 9.37 16.28
N TYR A 38 7.08 9.94 15.07
CA TYR A 38 6.83 11.37 14.89
C TYR A 38 5.46 11.79 15.42
N LEU A 39 4.41 11.05 15.08
CA LEU A 39 3.04 11.32 15.50
C LEU A 39 2.84 11.14 17.01
N SER A 40 3.65 10.30 17.67
CA SER A 40 3.62 10.09 19.14
C SER A 40 3.88 11.36 19.94
N ASN A 41 4.43 12.40 19.32
CA ASN A 41 4.58 13.72 19.94
C ASN A 41 3.25 14.49 20.02
N ILE A 42 2.21 14.06 19.28
CA ILE A 42 0.92 14.76 19.16
C ILE A 42 -0.19 13.97 19.85
N PHE A 43 -0.26 12.65 19.61
CA PHE A 43 -1.25 11.74 20.17
C PHE A 43 -0.65 10.33 20.36
N SER A 44 -1.33 9.46 21.10
CA SER A 44 -0.91 8.05 21.18
C SER A 44 -1.19 7.33 19.87
N VAL A 45 -0.24 6.54 19.37
CA VAL A 45 -0.37 5.76 18.13
C VAL A 45 -0.38 4.27 18.42
N ASP A 46 -1.44 3.59 18.00
CA ASP A 46 -1.50 2.13 17.87
C ASP A 46 -1.30 1.80 16.39
N LEU A 47 -0.07 1.41 16.03
CA LEU A 47 0.32 1.14 14.64
C LEU A 47 0.07 -0.32 14.28
N ILE A 48 -0.68 -0.55 13.20
CA ILE A 48 -0.93 -1.86 12.61
C ILE A 48 -0.25 -1.91 11.24
N GLU A 49 0.67 -2.85 11.07
CA GLU A 49 1.40 -3.03 9.81
C GLU A 49 0.91 -4.27 9.07
N GLU A 50 -0.02 -4.09 8.16
CA GLU A 50 -0.51 -5.09 7.22
C GLU A 50 0.22 -4.97 5.87
N CYS A 51 1.55 -5.13 5.94
CA CYS A 51 2.44 -4.97 4.80
C CYS A 51 2.96 -6.35 4.36
N LEU A 52 2.73 -6.71 3.10
CA LEU A 52 3.15 -7.99 2.54
C LEU A 52 4.06 -7.75 1.33
N PRO A 53 5.34 -8.15 1.37
CA PRO A 53 6.21 -8.09 0.19
C PRO A 53 5.57 -8.76 -1.03
N ALA A 54 5.75 -8.18 -2.21
CA ALA A 54 5.14 -8.59 -3.48
C ALA A 54 3.61 -8.36 -3.60
N ARG A 55 2.91 -7.81 -2.61
CA ARG A 55 1.49 -7.48 -2.73
C ARG A 55 1.25 -6.53 -3.91
N THR A 56 0.30 -6.89 -4.76
CA THR A 56 -0.25 -6.07 -5.85
C THR A 56 -1.48 -5.30 -5.37
N THR A 57 -2.02 -4.42 -6.19
CA THR A 57 -3.28 -3.74 -5.87
C THR A 57 -4.48 -4.68 -5.96
N ASN A 58 -4.74 -5.27 -7.15
CA ASN A 58 -5.91 -6.11 -7.40
C ASN A 58 -5.65 -7.28 -8.37
N LEU A 59 -4.42 -7.74 -8.44
CA LEU A 59 -4.03 -8.88 -9.26
C LEU A 59 -3.58 -10.06 -8.40
N SER A 60 -4.03 -11.24 -8.74
CA SER A 60 -3.44 -12.46 -8.18
C SER A 60 -2.15 -12.78 -8.92
N ASP A 61 -1.06 -12.95 -8.18
CA ASP A 61 0.21 -13.32 -8.77
C ASP A 61 0.14 -14.79 -9.24
N PRO A 62 0.53 -15.09 -10.49
CA PRO A 62 0.41 -16.45 -11.04
C PRO A 62 1.29 -17.47 -10.33
N VAL A 63 2.33 -17.01 -9.62
CA VAL A 63 3.27 -17.88 -8.88
C VAL A 63 3.00 -17.87 -7.38
N LEU A 64 2.80 -16.66 -6.81
CA LEU A 64 2.64 -16.48 -5.37
C LEU A 64 1.19 -16.69 -4.91
N GLY A 65 0.22 -16.56 -5.81
CA GLY A 65 -1.19 -16.83 -5.54
C GLY A 65 -2.02 -15.61 -5.13
N SER A 66 -3.29 -15.89 -4.80
CA SER A 66 -4.30 -14.86 -4.53
C SER A 66 -4.12 -14.12 -3.20
N SER A 67 -3.36 -14.66 -2.26
CA SER A 67 -3.05 -13.97 -0.99
C SER A 67 -2.27 -12.67 -1.19
N PHE A 68 -1.60 -12.53 -2.33
CA PHE A 68 -0.86 -11.32 -2.68
C PHE A 68 -1.71 -10.27 -3.41
N ASN A 69 -2.98 -10.58 -3.68
CA ASN A 69 -3.94 -9.65 -4.25
C ASN A 69 -4.53 -8.78 -3.13
N GLY A 70 -4.19 -7.49 -3.15
CA GLY A 70 -4.59 -6.54 -2.13
C GLY A 70 -6.11 -6.36 -2.04
N GLU A 71 -6.81 -6.35 -3.17
CA GLU A 71 -8.28 -6.19 -3.18
C GLU A 71 -8.98 -7.35 -2.49
N LEU A 72 -8.50 -8.58 -2.66
CA LEU A 72 -9.14 -9.78 -2.08
C LEU A 72 -8.94 -9.89 -0.56
N THR A 73 -7.90 -9.26 -0.01
CA THR A 73 -7.54 -9.41 1.41
C THR A 73 -7.91 -8.21 2.27
N LEU A 74 -8.12 -7.03 1.67
CA LEU A 74 -8.28 -5.77 2.39
C LEU A 74 -9.48 -5.77 3.34
N GLU A 75 -10.66 -6.16 2.86
CA GLU A 75 -11.89 -6.12 3.69
C GLU A 75 -11.76 -6.98 4.95
N ALA A 76 -11.26 -8.21 4.81
CA ALA A 76 -11.07 -9.10 5.94
C ALA A 76 -10.06 -8.54 6.96
N ILE A 77 -9.01 -7.88 6.47
CA ILE A 77 -8.00 -7.21 7.29
C ILE A 77 -8.63 -6.05 8.05
N LEU A 78 -9.38 -5.18 7.38
CA LEU A 78 -10.06 -4.05 8.02
C LEU A 78 -10.99 -4.52 9.14
N LEU A 79 -11.84 -5.50 8.87
CA LEU A 79 -12.78 -6.05 9.85
C LEU A 79 -12.08 -6.73 11.02
N SER A 80 -10.95 -7.42 10.80
CA SER A 80 -10.22 -8.10 11.87
C SER A 80 -9.48 -7.13 12.81
N HIS A 81 -9.15 -5.93 12.33
CA HIS A 81 -8.43 -4.92 13.08
C HIS A 81 -9.29 -3.78 13.61
N GLN A 82 -10.60 -3.81 13.39
CA GLN A 82 -11.48 -2.76 13.90
C GLN A 82 -11.41 -2.62 15.44
N PRO A 83 -11.63 -1.42 15.99
CA PRO A 83 -11.85 -0.16 15.29
C PRO A 83 -10.56 0.46 14.75
N ILE A 84 -10.62 1.03 13.54
CA ILE A 84 -9.49 1.71 12.89
C ILE A 84 -9.85 3.20 12.72
N ASP A 85 -8.96 4.10 13.06
CA ASP A 85 -9.16 5.53 12.80
C ASP A 85 -8.75 5.91 11.38
N HIS A 86 -7.62 5.40 10.90
CA HIS A 86 -7.05 5.80 9.62
C HIS A 86 -6.32 4.66 8.93
N VAL A 87 -6.52 4.52 7.63
CA VAL A 87 -5.79 3.57 6.78
C VAL A 87 -4.87 4.33 5.83
N LEU A 88 -3.60 3.96 5.81
CA LEU A 88 -2.63 4.45 4.83
C LEU A 88 -2.34 3.35 3.82
N ILE A 89 -2.68 3.59 2.55
CA ILE A 89 -2.45 2.64 1.46
C ILE A 89 -1.23 3.06 0.64
N MET A 90 -0.22 2.21 0.58
CA MET A 90 0.96 2.37 -0.27
C MET A 90 1.20 1.10 -1.08
N LEU A 91 0.58 1.03 -2.27
CA LEU A 91 0.63 -0.09 -3.20
C LEU A 91 0.74 0.40 -4.64
N GLY A 92 1.09 -0.50 -5.55
CA GLY A 92 1.22 -0.23 -6.97
C GLY A 92 2.61 -0.49 -7.54
N THR A 93 3.63 -0.63 -6.69
CA THR A 93 4.99 -0.97 -7.13
C THR A 93 5.02 -2.31 -7.84
N ASN A 94 4.44 -3.35 -7.26
CA ASN A 94 4.46 -4.69 -7.85
C ASN A 94 3.60 -4.82 -9.10
N ASP A 95 2.61 -3.98 -9.25
CA ASP A 95 1.76 -3.89 -10.45
C ASP A 95 2.54 -3.41 -11.70
N LEU A 96 3.69 -2.76 -11.50
CA LEU A 96 4.57 -2.30 -12.57
C LEU A 96 5.39 -3.43 -13.20
N LYS A 97 5.44 -4.62 -12.58
CA LYS A 97 6.18 -5.77 -13.12
C LYS A 97 5.68 -6.14 -14.51
N ALA A 98 6.62 -6.44 -15.42
CA ALA A 98 6.33 -6.65 -16.83
C ALA A 98 5.30 -7.75 -17.10
N HIS A 99 5.32 -8.84 -16.32
CA HIS A 99 4.40 -9.97 -16.52
C HIS A 99 2.93 -9.65 -16.23
N PHE A 100 2.63 -8.55 -15.54
CA PHE A 100 1.24 -8.12 -15.32
C PHE A 100 0.70 -7.27 -16.46
N ASP A 101 1.55 -6.78 -17.35
CA ASP A 101 1.21 -5.99 -18.56
C ASP A 101 0.18 -4.87 -18.31
N ARG A 102 0.35 -4.16 -17.19
CA ARG A 102 -0.58 -3.08 -16.81
C ARG A 102 -0.15 -1.73 -17.37
N ASN A 103 -1.12 -0.94 -17.78
CA ASN A 103 -0.92 0.47 -17.99
C ASN A 103 -1.11 1.26 -16.70
N ILE A 104 -0.71 2.53 -16.70
CA ILE A 104 -0.71 3.35 -15.49
C ILE A 104 -2.13 3.64 -14.96
N ASN A 105 -3.12 3.76 -15.86
CA ASN A 105 -4.50 4.02 -15.45
C ASN A 105 -5.11 2.80 -14.74
N ASP A 106 -4.75 1.58 -15.16
CA ASP A 106 -5.22 0.35 -14.51
C ASP A 106 -4.72 0.31 -13.06
N ILE A 107 -3.44 0.64 -12.86
CA ILE A 107 -2.81 0.67 -11.52
C ILE A 107 -3.50 1.73 -10.65
N VAL A 108 -3.65 2.94 -11.17
CA VAL A 108 -4.28 4.04 -10.45
C VAL A 108 -5.73 3.72 -10.09
N ASN A 109 -6.51 3.19 -11.04
CA ASN A 109 -7.90 2.80 -10.79
C ASN A 109 -8.00 1.72 -9.70
N ALA A 110 -7.07 0.77 -9.67
CA ALA A 110 -7.03 -0.26 -8.64
C ALA A 110 -6.69 0.33 -7.25
N ILE A 111 -5.74 1.26 -7.16
CA ILE A 111 -5.43 1.98 -5.91
C ILE A 111 -6.67 2.74 -5.40
N ILE A 112 -7.36 3.45 -6.27
CA ILE A 112 -8.62 4.15 -5.93
C ILE A 112 -9.70 3.13 -5.50
N GLY A 113 -9.73 1.94 -6.12
CA GLY A 113 -10.60 0.83 -5.72
C GLY A 113 -10.39 0.42 -4.27
N LEU A 114 -9.14 0.25 -3.85
CA LEU A 114 -8.80 -0.07 -2.46
C LEU A 114 -9.26 1.01 -1.47
N ALA A 115 -9.09 2.28 -1.81
CA ALA A 115 -9.57 3.37 -0.98
C ALA A 115 -11.11 3.40 -0.88
N LYS A 116 -11.83 3.05 -1.96
CA LYS A 116 -13.29 2.90 -1.93
C LYS A 116 -13.74 1.74 -1.05
N ILE A 117 -13.06 0.59 -1.11
CA ILE A 117 -13.32 -0.54 -0.21
C ILE A 117 -13.15 -0.07 1.24
N THR A 118 -12.06 0.62 1.57
CA THR A 118 -11.83 1.14 2.91
C THR A 118 -12.98 2.04 3.38
N ARG A 119 -13.44 2.96 2.54
CA ARG A 119 -14.54 3.89 2.85
C ARG A 119 -15.92 3.26 2.89
N SER A 120 -16.06 2.02 2.46
CA SER A 120 -17.33 1.27 2.50
C SER A 120 -17.33 0.13 3.52
N THR A 121 -16.18 -0.19 4.13
CA THR A 121 -16.07 -1.24 5.13
C THR A 121 -16.30 -0.66 6.53
N PRO A 122 -17.28 -1.15 7.31
CA PRO A 122 -17.62 -0.62 8.63
C PRO A 122 -16.60 -1.06 9.69
N ALA A 123 -15.38 -0.59 9.55
CA ALA A 123 -14.25 -0.91 10.41
C ALA A 123 -13.76 0.29 11.25
N GLY A 124 -14.54 1.40 11.26
CA GLY A 124 -14.25 2.59 12.05
C GLY A 124 -14.60 2.44 13.52
N ARG A 125 -14.69 3.54 14.23
CA ARG A 125 -15.02 3.56 15.67
C ARG A 125 -16.47 3.09 15.91
N GLY A 126 -16.72 2.49 17.06
CA GLY A 126 -18.05 1.98 17.44
C GLY A 126 -18.19 0.46 17.35
N GLY A 127 -17.19 -0.21 16.80
CA GLY A 127 -17.10 -1.69 16.78
C GLY A 127 -18.16 -2.34 15.88
N TRP A 128 -18.45 -3.62 16.14
CA TRP A 128 -19.24 -4.51 15.28
C TRP A 128 -20.68 -4.08 14.96
N PHE A 129 -21.22 -3.10 15.67
CA PHE A 129 -22.59 -2.60 15.46
C PHE A 129 -22.62 -1.15 14.95
N SER A 130 -21.47 -0.60 14.55
CA SER A 130 -21.35 0.74 13.99
C SER A 130 -21.21 0.66 12.48
N ASP A 131 -21.76 1.66 11.79
CA ASP A 131 -21.56 1.87 10.36
C ASP A 131 -20.35 2.80 10.08
N ASP A 132 -19.59 3.17 11.12
CA ASP A 132 -18.44 4.05 10.98
C ASP A 132 -17.34 3.38 10.15
N VAL A 133 -16.77 4.15 9.25
CA VAL A 133 -15.67 3.72 8.36
C VAL A 133 -14.39 4.47 8.72
N PRO A 134 -13.22 3.86 8.52
CA PRO A 134 -11.97 4.55 8.74
C PRO A 134 -11.73 5.65 7.70
N ASP A 135 -11.01 6.69 8.10
CA ASP A 135 -10.41 7.61 7.15
C ASP A 135 -9.37 6.88 6.29
N VAL A 136 -9.13 7.37 5.07
CA VAL A 136 -8.14 6.78 4.18
C VAL A 136 -7.28 7.84 3.50
N SER A 137 -5.97 7.57 3.43
CA SER A 137 -5.04 8.32 2.60
C SER A 137 -4.21 7.37 1.75
N ILE A 138 -3.87 7.84 0.55
CA ILE A 138 -3.02 7.11 -0.38
C ILE A 138 -1.63 7.74 -0.38
N ILE A 139 -0.62 6.91 -0.21
CA ILE A 139 0.78 7.29 -0.37
C ILE A 139 1.24 6.77 -1.72
N CYS A 140 1.68 7.67 -2.60
CA CYS A 140 2.26 7.28 -3.88
C CYS A 140 3.58 6.52 -3.63
N PRO A 141 3.74 5.30 -4.16
CA PRO A 141 5.01 4.61 -4.05
C PRO A 141 6.12 5.36 -4.80
N LEU A 142 7.36 5.10 -4.37
CA LEU A 142 8.54 5.67 -5.01
C LEU A 142 8.64 5.20 -6.47
N ALA A 143 9.18 6.06 -7.32
CA ALA A 143 9.49 5.67 -8.69
C ALA A 143 10.55 4.56 -8.72
N ILE A 144 10.41 3.65 -9.66
CA ILE A 144 11.40 2.60 -9.92
C ILE A 144 12.72 3.27 -10.38
N GLY A 145 13.84 2.76 -9.90
CA GLY A 145 15.15 3.27 -10.27
C GLY A 145 15.52 2.95 -11.73
N GLN A 146 16.38 3.77 -12.34
CA GLN A 146 16.86 3.59 -13.73
C GLN A 146 17.57 2.25 -13.97
N ARG A 147 18.00 1.56 -12.91
CA ARG A 147 18.58 0.22 -13.00
C ARG A 147 17.63 -0.79 -13.68
N ALA A 148 16.32 -0.55 -13.63
CA ALA A 148 15.34 -1.37 -14.33
C ALA A 148 15.51 -1.39 -15.86
N ASN A 149 16.22 -0.39 -16.43
CA ASN A 149 16.52 -0.28 -17.85
C ASN A 149 17.92 -0.83 -18.21
N ASP A 150 18.67 -1.34 -17.23
CA ASP A 150 19.98 -1.94 -17.47
C ASP A 150 19.81 -3.44 -17.78
N PRO A 151 20.05 -3.88 -19.03
CA PRO A 151 19.87 -5.28 -19.40
C PRO A 151 20.88 -6.23 -18.70
N SER A 152 21.92 -5.70 -18.07
CA SER A 152 22.85 -6.50 -17.27
C SER A 152 22.35 -6.80 -15.85
N TRP A 153 21.29 -6.12 -15.43
CA TRP A 153 20.68 -6.43 -14.15
C TRP A 153 19.88 -7.73 -14.24
N ASP A 154 20.10 -8.62 -13.30
CA ASP A 154 19.49 -9.96 -13.24
C ASP A 154 17.94 -9.94 -13.17
N ARG A 155 17.35 -8.80 -12.80
CA ARG A 155 15.88 -8.60 -12.73
C ARG A 155 15.36 -7.65 -13.81
N ALA A 156 16.13 -7.31 -14.83
CA ALA A 156 15.73 -6.37 -15.87
C ALA A 156 14.46 -6.80 -16.62
N GLU A 157 14.30 -8.09 -16.90
CA GLU A 157 13.10 -8.61 -17.55
C GLU A 157 11.83 -8.44 -16.69
N GLU A 158 11.94 -8.70 -15.39
CA GLU A 158 10.82 -8.55 -14.44
C GLU A 158 10.30 -7.10 -14.40
N TRP A 159 11.21 -6.12 -14.51
CA TRP A 159 10.91 -4.70 -14.36
C TRP A 159 10.96 -3.91 -15.67
N SER A 160 10.92 -4.59 -16.82
CA SER A 160 10.94 -3.96 -18.12
C SER A 160 9.79 -2.95 -18.29
N GLY A 161 10.11 -1.71 -18.65
CA GLY A 161 9.18 -0.59 -18.79
C GLY A 161 8.61 -0.02 -17.49
N ALA A 162 9.02 -0.55 -16.33
CA ALA A 162 8.52 -0.08 -15.03
C ALA A 162 9.04 1.31 -14.68
N TYR A 163 10.27 1.65 -15.07
CA TYR A 163 10.85 2.96 -14.81
C TYR A 163 9.98 4.09 -15.38
N GLU A 164 9.71 4.05 -16.68
CA GLU A 164 8.94 5.08 -17.40
C GLU A 164 7.49 5.16 -16.88
N LYS A 165 6.85 4.01 -16.64
CA LYS A 165 5.50 3.96 -16.06
C LYS A 165 5.48 4.59 -14.67
N SER A 166 6.45 4.30 -13.82
CA SER A 166 6.49 4.81 -12.44
C SER A 166 6.63 6.33 -12.37
N LEU A 167 7.32 6.96 -13.32
CA LEU A 167 7.44 8.42 -13.38
C LEU A 167 6.09 9.12 -13.61
N LEU A 168 5.15 8.44 -14.25
CA LEU A 168 3.80 8.96 -14.53
C LEU A 168 2.83 8.74 -13.35
N LEU A 169 3.18 7.85 -12.43
CA LEU A 169 2.25 7.38 -11.38
C LEU A 169 1.80 8.52 -10.47
N ALA A 170 2.72 9.33 -9.96
CA ALA A 170 2.39 10.38 -8.99
C ALA A 170 1.38 11.38 -9.53
N HIS A 171 1.60 11.89 -10.75
CA HIS A 171 0.70 12.86 -11.36
C HIS A 171 -0.68 12.27 -11.69
N THR A 172 -0.71 11.03 -12.21
CA THR A 172 -1.96 10.36 -12.57
C THR A 172 -2.76 10.01 -11.32
N LEU A 173 -2.08 9.53 -10.27
CA LEU A 173 -2.70 9.19 -9.00
C LEU A 173 -3.27 10.44 -8.31
N GLN A 174 -2.52 11.54 -8.27
CA GLN A 174 -3.01 12.80 -7.68
C GLN A 174 -4.30 13.29 -8.35
N LYS A 175 -4.37 13.24 -9.68
CA LYS A 175 -5.60 13.59 -10.41
C LYS A 175 -6.77 12.68 -10.03
N ALA A 176 -6.53 11.38 -9.96
CA ALA A 176 -7.57 10.41 -9.62
C ALA A 176 -8.06 10.58 -8.17
N CYS A 177 -7.15 10.82 -7.22
CA CYS A 177 -7.49 11.11 -5.82
C CYS A 177 -8.37 12.36 -5.71
N ASN A 178 -7.98 13.46 -6.38
CA ASN A 178 -8.78 14.67 -6.41
C ASN A 178 -10.20 14.46 -6.95
N LEU A 179 -10.35 13.66 -8.02
CA LEU A 179 -11.66 13.31 -8.59
C LEU A 179 -12.49 12.41 -7.66
N ALA A 180 -11.83 11.55 -6.88
CA ALA A 180 -12.47 10.64 -5.94
C ALA A 180 -12.73 11.27 -4.55
N GLY A 181 -12.25 12.49 -4.31
CA GLY A 181 -12.35 13.15 -3.01
C GLY A 181 -11.53 12.45 -1.92
N ILE A 182 -10.33 11.95 -2.27
CA ILE A 182 -9.36 11.26 -1.40
C ILE A 182 -8.15 12.14 -1.20
#